data_d3be9228882f83d3fc3d2ec5b109943e
#
_entry.id   d3be9228882f83d3fc3d2ec5b109943e
#
_cell.length_a   1.000
_cell.length_b   1.000
_cell.length_c   1.000
_cell.angle_alpha   90.00
_cell.angle_beta   90.00
_cell.angle_gamma   90.00
#
_symmetry.space_group_name_H-M   'P 1'
#
loop_
_entity.id
_entity.type
_entity.pdbx_description
1 polymer ?
#
loop_
_entity_poly.entity_id
_entity_poly.type
_entity_poly.pdbx_seq_one_letter_code
_entity_poly.pdbx_strand_id
1 'polypeptide(L)'
;IENYVKPNPDKFSAFATLALQNPEAAAEELDRAVKKLGMKGALINGYTNVQDSEHGLYLDDESMLVFWDKVNELNVPVYLHPREPLEGAARGIYTGYESLIGSAWGFAQETAVHAIRLMMSGLFDRYPNLNLVLGHLGEGLVHMLPRAQHRLYRQRFGCGLGKAEKPLMHYLQNNFIVTTSGHFNTYSL
;
A
#
# COMPACT_ATOMS: atom_id res chain seq x y z
N ILE A 1 -0.24 -22.33 5.81
CA ILE A 1 -0.77 -21.36 6.79
C ILE A 1 -1.90 -21.99 7.57
N GLU A 2 -2.91 -22.54 6.94
CA GLU A 2 -4.08 -23.16 7.59
C GLU A 2 -3.70 -24.18 8.68
N ASN A 3 -2.71 -25.02 8.42
CA ASN A 3 -2.22 -26.04 9.38
C ASN A 3 -1.56 -25.45 10.64
N TYR A 4 -1.15 -24.19 10.62
CA TYR A 4 -0.55 -23.51 11.78
C TYR A 4 -1.54 -22.59 12.50
N VAL A 5 -2.39 -21.89 11.75
CA VAL A 5 -3.35 -20.93 12.29
C VAL A 5 -4.53 -21.64 12.95
N LYS A 6 -5.15 -22.63 12.28
CA LYS A 6 -6.32 -23.35 12.82
C LYS A 6 -6.08 -23.99 14.19
N PRO A 7 -4.95 -24.70 14.44
CA PRO A 7 -4.71 -25.31 15.73
C PRO A 7 -4.40 -24.32 16.86
N ASN A 8 -4.01 -23.08 16.53
CA ASN A 8 -3.57 -22.08 17.48
C ASN A 8 -4.08 -20.67 17.12
N PRO A 9 -5.40 -20.46 17.01
CA PRO A 9 -5.97 -19.20 16.53
C PRO A 9 -5.69 -18.01 17.46
N ASP A 10 -5.41 -18.27 18.73
CA ASP A 10 -5.06 -17.24 19.72
C ASP A 10 -3.60 -16.76 19.60
N LYS A 11 -2.76 -17.53 18.89
CA LYS A 11 -1.33 -17.23 18.76
C LYS A 11 -0.94 -16.76 17.35
N PHE A 12 -1.66 -17.23 16.33
CA PHE A 12 -1.32 -16.99 14.94
C PHE A 12 -2.52 -16.49 14.16
N SER A 13 -2.26 -15.55 13.28
CA SER A 13 -3.19 -15.13 12.22
C SER A 13 -2.42 -14.92 10.92
N ALA A 14 -3.15 -14.77 9.82
CA ALA A 14 -2.53 -14.62 8.50
C ALA A 14 -3.26 -13.57 7.67
N PHE A 15 -2.54 -13.03 6.71
CA PHE A 15 -3.06 -12.24 5.60
C PHE A 15 -3.16 -13.08 4.34
N ALA A 16 -4.17 -12.82 3.53
CA ALA A 16 -4.31 -13.42 2.20
C ALA A 16 -3.29 -12.82 1.23
N THR A 17 -2.71 -13.67 0.39
CA THR A 17 -1.97 -13.25 -0.80
C THR A 17 -2.89 -13.39 -2.00
N LEU A 18 -2.99 -12.33 -2.81
CA LEU A 18 -3.98 -12.21 -3.87
C LEU A 18 -3.33 -11.97 -5.24
N ALA A 19 -3.94 -12.49 -6.29
CA ALA A 19 -3.52 -12.31 -7.68
C ALA A 19 -4.27 -11.11 -8.29
N LEU A 20 -3.78 -9.90 -8.04
CA LEU A 20 -4.41 -8.65 -8.48
C LEU A 20 -4.32 -8.38 -9.99
N GLN A 21 -3.76 -9.31 -10.78
CA GLN A 21 -3.89 -9.31 -12.24
C GLN A 21 -5.34 -9.47 -12.70
N ASN A 22 -6.18 -10.04 -11.85
CA ASN A 22 -7.63 -10.11 -12.01
C ASN A 22 -8.29 -9.64 -10.71
N PRO A 23 -8.68 -8.35 -10.61
CA PRO A 23 -9.21 -7.76 -9.39
C PRO A 23 -10.53 -8.40 -8.91
N GLU A 24 -11.39 -8.88 -9.83
CA GLU A 24 -12.63 -9.59 -9.50
C GLU A 24 -12.33 -10.91 -8.79
N ALA A 25 -11.46 -11.73 -9.38
CA ALA A 25 -11.05 -13.01 -8.78
C ALA A 25 -10.30 -12.79 -7.44
N ALA A 26 -9.53 -11.71 -7.33
CA ALA A 26 -8.86 -11.33 -6.09
C ALA A 26 -9.85 -10.94 -5.00
N ALA A 27 -10.93 -10.23 -5.35
CA ALA A 27 -12.01 -9.88 -4.43
C ALA A 27 -12.75 -11.14 -3.91
N GLU A 28 -13.05 -12.08 -4.81
CA GLU A 28 -13.68 -13.38 -4.44
C GLU A 28 -12.76 -14.21 -3.53
N GLU A 29 -11.47 -14.25 -3.83
CA GLU A 29 -10.50 -14.98 -3.00
C GLU A 29 -10.32 -14.31 -1.64
N LEU A 30 -10.31 -12.98 -1.56
CA LEU A 30 -10.30 -12.28 -0.28
C LEU A 30 -11.52 -12.63 0.58
N ASP A 31 -12.72 -12.64 -0.03
CA ASP A 31 -13.95 -13.04 0.66
C ASP A 31 -13.86 -14.47 1.22
N ARG A 32 -13.36 -15.40 0.39
CA ARG A 32 -13.13 -16.79 0.80
C ARG A 32 -12.10 -16.89 1.92
N ALA A 33 -10.98 -16.17 1.80
CA ALA A 33 -9.88 -16.21 2.76
C ALA A 33 -10.32 -15.68 4.14
N VAL A 34 -11.07 -14.59 4.15
CA VAL A 34 -11.58 -14.01 5.40
C VAL A 34 -12.68 -14.87 6.00
N LYS A 35 -13.73 -15.21 5.24
CA LYS A 35 -14.93 -15.88 5.79
C LYS A 35 -14.71 -17.37 6.06
N LYS A 36 -13.93 -18.07 5.21
CA LYS A 36 -13.76 -19.54 5.34
C LYS A 36 -12.45 -19.93 6.02
N LEU A 37 -11.37 -19.15 5.83
CA LEU A 37 -10.06 -19.48 6.40
C LEU A 37 -9.71 -18.64 7.64
N GLY A 38 -10.54 -17.63 7.98
CA GLY A 38 -10.33 -16.78 9.15
C GLY A 38 -9.15 -15.81 9.03
N MET A 39 -8.69 -15.53 7.81
CA MET A 39 -7.61 -14.56 7.57
C MET A 39 -8.06 -13.15 7.93
N LYS A 40 -7.10 -12.29 8.32
CA LYS A 40 -7.38 -10.99 8.93
C LYS A 40 -7.29 -9.81 7.97
N GLY A 41 -7.04 -10.06 6.70
CA GLY A 41 -6.91 -9.06 5.65
C GLY A 41 -6.07 -9.57 4.50
N ALA A 42 -5.54 -8.67 3.68
CA ALA A 42 -4.67 -8.97 2.56
C ALA A 42 -3.27 -8.37 2.73
N LEU A 43 -2.25 -9.04 2.19
CA LEU A 43 -0.91 -8.49 2.03
C LEU A 43 -0.61 -8.40 0.53
N ILE A 44 -0.32 -7.19 0.06
CA ILE A 44 -0.10 -6.87 -1.35
C ILE A 44 1.33 -6.34 -1.52
N ASN A 45 2.07 -6.94 -2.45
CA ASN A 45 3.44 -6.52 -2.77
C ASN A 45 3.46 -5.39 -3.81
N GLY A 46 3.15 -4.16 -3.37
CA GLY A 46 3.22 -2.97 -4.21
C GLY A 46 2.32 -3.05 -5.47
N TYR A 47 2.82 -2.58 -6.60
CA TYR A 47 2.14 -2.64 -7.90
C TYR A 47 2.10 -4.06 -8.46
N THR A 48 1.16 -4.34 -9.35
CA THR A 48 1.03 -5.61 -10.07
C THR A 48 1.66 -5.51 -11.45
N ASN A 49 2.46 -6.48 -11.84
CA ASN A 49 2.94 -6.58 -13.21
C ASN A 49 1.79 -7.00 -14.12
N VAL A 50 1.58 -6.27 -15.20
CA VAL A 50 0.64 -6.63 -16.26
C VAL A 50 1.40 -6.89 -17.54
N GLN A 51 0.90 -7.83 -18.36
CA GLN A 51 1.55 -8.17 -19.62
C GLN A 51 1.64 -6.94 -20.54
N ASP A 52 2.77 -6.83 -21.25
CA ASP A 52 3.06 -5.80 -22.24
C ASP A 52 2.99 -4.34 -21.73
N SER A 53 3.06 -4.14 -20.43
CA SER A 53 3.06 -2.82 -19.83
C SER A 53 4.45 -2.46 -19.27
N GLU A 54 4.98 -1.34 -19.75
CA GLU A 54 6.13 -0.68 -19.10
C GLU A 54 5.75 -0.06 -17.74
N HIS A 55 4.44 -0.04 -17.44
CA HIS A 55 3.88 0.54 -16.23
C HIS A 55 3.25 -0.56 -15.37
N GLY A 56 3.55 -0.54 -14.07
CA GLY A 56 2.87 -1.38 -13.11
C GLY A 56 1.42 -0.94 -12.90
N LEU A 57 0.54 -1.89 -12.63
CA LEU A 57 -0.83 -1.62 -12.22
C LEU A 57 -0.84 -1.33 -10.71
N TYR A 58 -1.07 -0.07 -10.35
CA TYR A 58 -1.14 0.38 -8.96
C TYR A 58 -2.55 0.24 -8.39
N LEU A 59 -2.66 0.19 -7.09
CA LEU A 59 -3.93 -0.01 -6.39
C LEU A 59 -4.91 1.19 -6.47
N ASP A 60 -4.47 2.33 -7.00
CA ASP A 60 -5.29 3.50 -7.28
C ASP A 60 -5.95 3.48 -8.67
N ASP A 61 -5.68 2.44 -9.47
CA ASP A 61 -6.33 2.25 -10.77
C ASP A 61 -7.84 1.93 -10.61
N GLU A 62 -8.66 2.40 -11.55
CA GLU A 62 -10.11 2.21 -11.50
C GLU A 62 -10.52 0.73 -11.52
N SER A 63 -9.75 -0.12 -12.18
CA SER A 63 -10.00 -1.57 -12.18
C SER A 63 -9.91 -2.20 -10.80
N MET A 64 -9.20 -1.57 -9.85
CA MET A 64 -9.08 -2.04 -8.47
C MET A 64 -10.31 -1.71 -7.61
N LEU A 65 -11.29 -0.95 -8.09
CA LEU A 65 -12.45 -0.57 -7.27
C LEU A 65 -13.24 -1.78 -6.78
N VAL A 66 -13.39 -2.83 -7.60
CA VAL A 66 -14.07 -4.07 -7.19
C VAL A 66 -13.36 -4.76 -6.01
N PHE A 67 -12.04 -4.73 -5.98
CA PHE A 67 -11.25 -5.21 -4.85
C PHE A 67 -11.46 -4.32 -3.61
N TRP A 68 -11.42 -3.00 -3.75
CA TRP A 68 -11.64 -2.07 -2.65
C TRP A 68 -13.05 -2.11 -2.08
N ASP A 69 -14.08 -2.30 -2.93
CA ASP A 69 -15.46 -2.55 -2.49
C ASP A 69 -15.51 -3.78 -1.56
N LYS A 70 -14.81 -4.86 -1.92
CA LYS A 70 -14.75 -6.08 -1.11
C LYS A 70 -13.98 -5.89 0.20
N VAL A 71 -12.84 -5.19 0.17
CA VAL A 71 -12.07 -4.85 1.37
C VAL A 71 -12.94 -4.05 2.36
N ASN A 72 -13.68 -3.05 1.84
CA ASN A 72 -14.57 -2.23 2.65
C ASN A 72 -15.76 -3.03 3.21
N GLU A 73 -16.38 -3.91 2.39
CA GLU A 73 -17.46 -4.81 2.84
C GLU A 73 -17.01 -5.70 4.00
N LEU A 74 -15.82 -6.29 3.88
CA LEU A 74 -15.27 -7.18 4.89
C LEU A 74 -14.68 -6.44 6.10
N ASN A 75 -14.48 -5.14 5.99
CA ASN A 75 -13.86 -4.30 7.01
C ASN A 75 -12.52 -4.86 7.53
N VAL A 76 -11.64 -5.22 6.60
CA VAL A 76 -10.32 -5.81 6.91
C VAL A 76 -9.22 -4.88 6.43
N PRO A 77 -8.04 -4.88 7.08
CA PRO A 77 -6.90 -4.09 6.64
C PRO A 77 -6.22 -4.69 5.40
N VAL A 78 -5.58 -3.83 4.63
CA VAL A 78 -4.67 -4.20 3.56
C VAL A 78 -3.25 -3.77 3.94
N TYR A 79 -2.33 -4.73 4.00
CA TYR A 79 -0.91 -4.46 4.21
C TYR A 79 -0.27 -4.19 2.84
N LEU A 80 0.13 -2.94 2.60
CA LEU A 80 0.92 -2.56 1.43
C LEU A 80 2.40 -2.87 1.72
N HIS A 81 2.82 -4.07 1.29
CA HIS A 81 4.19 -4.53 1.48
C HIS A 81 5.11 -3.96 0.40
N PRO A 82 6.33 -3.56 0.76
CA PRO A 82 7.30 -3.00 -0.19
C PRO A 82 7.70 -3.96 -1.31
N ARG A 83 8.06 -3.38 -2.44
CA ARG A 83 8.75 -4.04 -3.54
C ARG A 83 9.72 -3.07 -4.23
N GLU A 84 10.53 -3.59 -5.12
CA GLU A 84 11.45 -2.81 -5.93
C GLU A 84 10.71 -1.82 -6.84
N PRO A 85 11.31 -0.64 -7.12
CA PRO A 85 10.79 0.25 -8.14
C PRO A 85 10.66 -0.45 -9.50
N LEU A 86 9.73 0.03 -10.33
CA LEU A 86 9.57 -0.45 -11.70
C LEU A 86 10.90 -0.43 -12.46
N GLU A 87 11.06 -1.38 -13.38
CA GLU A 87 12.20 -1.41 -14.30
C GLU A 87 12.27 -0.16 -15.20
N GLY A 88 13.38 0.03 -15.86
CA GLY A 88 13.58 1.16 -16.77
C GLY A 88 13.99 2.44 -16.03
N ALA A 89 13.36 3.56 -16.34
CA ALA A 89 13.76 4.89 -15.85
C ALA A 89 13.76 5.01 -14.33
N ALA A 90 12.83 4.35 -13.63
CA ALA A 90 12.75 4.38 -12.18
C ALA A 90 13.97 3.70 -11.52
N ARG A 91 14.55 2.69 -12.15
CA ARG A 91 15.78 2.03 -11.69
C ARG A 91 17.05 2.71 -12.19
N GLY A 92 16.97 3.52 -13.23
CA GLY A 92 18.12 4.22 -13.81
C GLY A 92 18.87 5.11 -12.81
N ILE A 93 18.18 5.66 -11.81
CA ILE A 93 18.79 6.46 -10.74
C ILE A 93 19.73 5.66 -9.82
N TYR A 94 19.65 4.34 -9.86
CA TYR A 94 20.47 3.44 -9.04
C TYR A 94 21.68 2.86 -9.80
N THR A 95 21.92 3.26 -11.05
CA THR A 95 23.02 2.76 -11.87
C THR A 95 24.37 2.98 -11.17
N GLY A 96 25.12 1.90 -10.94
CA GLY A 96 26.36 1.89 -10.18
C GLY A 96 26.18 1.78 -8.65
N TYR A 97 24.93 1.78 -8.18
CA TYR A 97 24.56 1.66 -6.76
C TYR A 97 23.35 0.71 -6.58
N GLU A 98 23.36 -0.40 -7.30
CA GLU A 98 22.24 -1.34 -7.40
C GLU A 98 21.83 -1.92 -6.05
N SER A 99 22.72 -1.94 -5.07
CA SER A 99 22.41 -2.34 -3.69
C SER A 99 21.34 -1.46 -3.00
N LEU A 100 21.08 -0.27 -3.53
CA LEU A 100 20.03 0.61 -3.03
C LEU A 100 18.63 0.28 -3.57
N ILE A 101 18.50 -0.51 -4.63
CA ILE A 101 17.21 -0.81 -5.28
C ILE A 101 16.24 -1.51 -4.32
N GLY A 102 16.76 -2.45 -3.53
CA GLY A 102 15.96 -3.28 -2.62
C GLY A 102 15.60 -2.60 -1.29
N SER A 103 15.61 -3.42 -0.24
CA SER A 103 15.20 -3.03 1.11
C SER A 103 16.07 -1.96 1.77
N ALA A 104 17.26 -1.67 1.21
CA ALA A 104 18.09 -0.60 1.73
C ALA A 104 17.48 0.80 1.51
N TRP A 105 16.77 1.01 0.37
CA TRP A 105 16.19 2.31 0.05
C TRP A 105 15.01 2.26 -0.93
N GLY A 106 15.15 1.56 -2.07
CA GLY A 106 14.19 1.62 -3.17
C GLY A 106 12.80 1.13 -2.80
N PHE A 107 12.70 0.15 -1.93
CA PHE A 107 11.43 -0.35 -1.39
C PHE A 107 10.64 0.76 -0.70
N ALA A 108 11.28 1.50 0.19
CA ALA A 108 10.62 2.58 0.92
C ALA A 108 10.15 3.68 -0.02
N GLN A 109 10.98 4.06 -1.00
CA GLN A 109 10.64 5.10 -1.96
C GLN A 109 9.43 4.71 -2.83
N GLU A 110 9.40 3.49 -3.37
CA GLU A 110 8.30 2.99 -4.19
C GLU A 110 7.00 2.91 -3.39
N THR A 111 7.06 2.35 -2.19
CA THR A 111 5.89 2.18 -1.32
C THR A 111 5.32 3.51 -0.83
N ALA A 112 6.19 4.47 -0.50
CA ALA A 112 5.75 5.81 -0.11
C ALA A 112 5.02 6.52 -1.25
N VAL A 113 5.53 6.42 -2.49
CA VAL A 113 4.85 6.95 -3.68
C VAL A 113 3.50 6.29 -3.89
N HIS A 114 3.42 4.95 -3.78
CA HIS A 114 2.16 4.22 -3.91
C HIS A 114 1.13 4.66 -2.85
N ALA A 115 1.55 4.82 -1.60
CA ALA A 115 0.67 5.31 -0.54
C ALA A 115 0.15 6.74 -0.81
N ILE A 116 0.99 7.65 -1.30
CA ILE A 116 0.57 9.00 -1.70
C ILE A 116 -0.41 8.94 -2.88
N ARG A 117 -0.19 8.08 -3.88
CA ARG A 117 -1.13 7.87 -4.99
C ARG A 117 -2.51 7.48 -4.49
N LEU A 118 -2.59 6.53 -3.55
CA LEU A 118 -3.85 6.13 -2.93
C LEU A 118 -4.55 7.27 -2.18
N MET A 119 -3.79 8.11 -1.45
CA MET A 119 -4.36 9.29 -0.82
C MET A 119 -4.92 10.28 -1.86
N MET A 120 -4.19 10.49 -2.97
CA MET A 120 -4.55 11.45 -4.00
C MET A 120 -5.64 10.95 -4.97
N SER A 121 -5.91 9.65 -5.00
CA SER A 121 -6.94 9.05 -5.87
C SER A 121 -8.37 9.30 -5.40
N GLY A 122 -8.57 9.80 -4.17
CA GLY A 122 -9.88 9.91 -3.54
C GLY A 122 -10.40 8.60 -2.93
N LEU A 123 -9.56 7.56 -2.87
CA LEU A 123 -9.94 6.25 -2.32
C LEU A 123 -10.49 6.35 -0.89
N PHE A 124 -9.81 7.09 -0.03
CA PHE A 124 -10.20 7.23 1.38
C PHE A 124 -11.38 8.17 1.59
N ASP A 125 -11.73 9.01 0.63
CA ASP A 125 -12.97 9.78 0.66
C ASP A 125 -14.16 8.89 0.30
N ARG A 126 -13.96 7.98 -0.66
CA ARG A 126 -14.96 6.97 -1.03
C ARG A 126 -15.15 5.90 0.05
N TYR A 127 -14.07 5.48 0.72
CA TYR A 127 -14.08 4.43 1.75
C TYR A 127 -13.38 4.92 3.03
N PRO A 128 -14.03 5.77 3.83
CA PRO A 128 -13.38 6.46 4.96
C PRO A 128 -12.92 5.53 6.09
N ASN A 129 -13.43 4.30 6.13
CA ASN A 129 -13.05 3.31 7.15
C ASN A 129 -11.95 2.34 6.70
N LEU A 130 -11.43 2.48 5.48
CA LEU A 130 -10.31 1.66 5.02
C LEU A 130 -9.08 1.86 5.89
N ASN A 131 -8.42 0.76 6.22
CA ASN A 131 -7.16 0.73 6.94
C ASN A 131 -6.06 0.13 6.06
N LEU A 132 -5.04 0.93 5.77
CA LEU A 132 -3.81 0.50 5.12
C LEU A 132 -2.71 0.33 6.17
N VAL A 133 -1.98 -0.79 6.11
CA VAL A 133 -0.82 -1.02 6.98
C VAL A 133 0.45 -0.78 6.17
N LEU A 134 1.34 0.06 6.70
CA LEU A 134 2.69 0.28 6.17
C LEU A 134 3.74 -0.24 7.15
N GLY A 135 4.74 -0.90 6.61
CA GLY A 135 5.92 -1.30 7.36
C GLY A 135 6.85 -0.13 7.72
N HIS A 136 7.94 -0.45 8.40
CA HIS A 136 9.16 0.36 8.51
C HIS A 136 8.89 1.82 8.92
N LEU A 137 8.03 2.04 9.92
CA LEU A 137 7.53 3.35 10.37
C LEU A 137 6.95 4.21 9.22
N GLY A 138 6.21 3.54 8.30
CA GLY A 138 5.52 4.22 7.21
C GLY A 138 6.43 4.65 6.06
N GLU A 139 7.54 3.91 5.84
CA GLU A 139 8.41 4.08 4.66
C GLU A 139 8.96 5.51 4.49
N GLY A 140 9.27 6.17 5.60
CA GLY A 140 9.70 7.57 5.61
C GLY A 140 8.58 8.60 5.37
N LEU A 141 7.37 8.16 5.06
CA LEU A 141 6.24 9.02 4.72
C LEU A 141 5.87 9.95 5.86
N VAL A 142 5.91 9.46 7.11
CA VAL A 142 5.60 10.24 8.32
C VAL A 142 6.42 11.53 8.40
N HIS A 143 7.70 11.48 8.00
CA HIS A 143 8.59 12.64 8.01
C HIS A 143 8.43 13.53 6.78
N MET A 144 8.12 12.97 5.62
CA MET A 144 8.13 13.68 4.34
C MET A 144 6.76 14.26 3.95
N LEU A 145 5.67 13.66 4.41
CA LEU A 145 4.32 14.03 3.98
C LEU A 145 3.93 15.48 4.30
N PRO A 146 4.30 16.09 5.47
CA PRO A 146 4.01 17.50 5.73
C PRO A 146 4.59 18.42 4.68
N ARG A 147 5.85 18.16 4.26
CA ARG A 147 6.49 18.91 3.18
C ARG A 147 5.82 18.70 1.84
N ALA A 148 5.54 17.43 1.50
CA ALA A 148 4.86 17.06 0.24
C ALA A 148 3.51 17.77 0.13
N GLN A 149 2.66 17.65 1.14
CA GLN A 149 1.35 18.32 1.21
C GLN A 149 1.47 19.84 1.03
N HIS A 150 2.39 20.49 1.78
CA HIS A 150 2.59 21.94 1.68
C HIS A 150 2.97 22.36 0.25
N ARG A 151 3.80 21.56 -0.43
CA ARG A 151 4.23 21.86 -1.81
C ARG A 151 3.11 21.64 -2.80
N LEU A 152 2.37 20.53 -2.69
CA LEU A 152 1.24 20.21 -3.56
C LEU A 152 0.15 21.28 -3.55
N TYR A 153 -0.17 21.87 -2.40
CA TYR A 153 -1.10 23.01 -2.30
C TYR A 153 -0.66 24.24 -3.09
N ARG A 154 0.63 24.40 -3.34
CA ARG A 154 1.22 25.57 -3.98
C ARG A 154 1.70 25.33 -5.40
N GLN A 155 1.61 24.11 -5.89
CA GLN A 155 2.00 23.78 -7.25
C GLN A 155 1.04 24.43 -8.25
N ARG A 156 1.63 25.01 -9.30
CA ARG A 156 0.89 25.58 -10.44
C ARG A 156 0.81 24.65 -11.64
N PHE A 157 1.37 23.43 -11.51
CA PHE A 157 1.39 22.41 -12.55
C PHE A 157 1.05 21.06 -11.93
N GLY A 158 0.66 20.09 -12.77
CA GLY A 158 0.21 18.80 -12.33
C GLY A 158 -1.20 18.82 -11.73
N CYS A 159 -1.53 17.79 -10.98
CA CYS A 159 -2.88 17.59 -10.42
C CYS A 159 -3.08 18.15 -9.00
N GLY A 160 -2.10 18.87 -8.45
CA GLY A 160 -2.17 19.34 -7.06
C GLY A 160 -2.36 18.19 -6.07
N LEU A 161 -3.48 18.17 -5.32
CA LEU A 161 -3.87 17.07 -4.43
C LEU A 161 -4.65 15.96 -5.15
N GLY A 162 -4.72 15.96 -6.48
CA GLY A 162 -5.48 15.00 -7.25
C GLY A 162 -6.99 15.10 -6.96
N LYS A 163 -7.62 13.97 -6.66
CA LYS A 163 -9.04 13.85 -6.29
C LYS A 163 -9.27 13.90 -4.77
N ALA A 164 -8.20 14.10 -3.96
CA ALA A 164 -8.31 14.11 -2.50
C ALA A 164 -9.12 15.32 -2.01
N GLU A 165 -10.15 15.08 -1.21
CA GLU A 165 -11.01 16.12 -0.62
C GLU A 165 -10.45 16.68 0.69
N LYS A 166 -9.56 15.92 1.35
CA LYS A 166 -8.95 16.28 2.63
C LYS A 166 -7.42 16.43 2.51
N PRO A 167 -6.78 17.09 3.47
CA PRO A 167 -5.32 17.12 3.55
C PRO A 167 -4.73 15.70 3.61
N LEU A 168 -3.60 15.45 2.94
CA LEU A 168 -2.96 14.12 2.94
C LEU A 168 -2.60 13.64 4.35
N MET A 169 -2.24 14.58 5.24
CA MET A 169 -2.02 14.28 6.65
C MET A 169 -3.26 13.74 7.37
N HIS A 170 -4.46 14.14 6.93
CA HIS A 170 -5.70 13.59 7.48
C HIS A 170 -5.80 12.08 7.20
N TYR A 171 -5.53 11.66 5.96
CA TYR A 171 -5.56 10.24 5.62
C TYR A 171 -4.47 9.45 6.35
N LEU A 172 -3.25 9.99 6.44
CA LEU A 172 -2.18 9.34 7.20
C LEU A 172 -2.59 9.05 8.65
N GLN A 173 -3.29 9.98 9.29
CA GLN A 173 -3.69 9.87 10.68
C GLN A 173 -4.91 8.97 10.92
N ASN A 174 -5.78 8.81 9.92
CA ASN A 174 -7.06 8.12 10.09
C ASN A 174 -7.17 6.79 9.34
N ASN A 175 -6.40 6.61 8.27
CA ASN A 175 -6.49 5.44 7.40
C ASN A 175 -5.22 4.60 7.36
N PHE A 176 -4.14 5.02 8.03
CA PHE A 176 -2.88 4.29 8.00
C PHE A 176 -2.48 3.80 9.39
N ILE A 177 -2.04 2.55 9.43
CA ILE A 177 -1.41 1.91 10.58
C ILE A 177 0.05 1.68 10.20
N VAL A 178 0.98 2.14 11.01
CA VAL A 178 2.41 1.92 10.76
C VAL A 178 2.97 0.89 11.71
N THR A 179 3.87 0.03 11.21
CA THR A 179 4.57 -0.95 12.02
C THR A 179 6.02 -0.53 12.24
N THR A 180 6.63 -1.05 13.30
CA THR A 180 8.04 -0.79 13.63
C THR A 180 9.00 -1.79 13.00
N SER A 181 8.50 -2.72 12.16
CA SER A 181 9.32 -3.76 11.52
C SER A 181 10.50 -3.15 10.77
N GLY A 182 11.69 -3.71 10.95
CA GLY A 182 12.90 -3.28 10.23
C GLY A 182 13.41 -1.88 10.55
N HIS A 183 12.82 -1.16 11.48
CA HIS A 183 13.24 0.19 11.85
C HIS A 183 13.83 0.21 13.27
N PHE A 184 15.09 0.64 13.38
CA PHE A 184 15.88 0.57 14.61
C PHE A 184 16.20 1.95 15.20
N ASN A 185 15.62 3.02 14.65
CA ASN A 185 15.88 4.38 15.12
C ASN A 185 14.86 4.78 16.21
N THR A 186 15.31 4.79 17.46
CA THR A 186 14.47 5.16 18.61
C THR A 186 14.07 6.64 18.65
N TYR A 187 14.76 7.51 17.91
CA TYR A 187 14.39 8.93 17.78
C TYR A 187 13.18 9.16 16.86
N SER A 188 12.78 8.16 16.11
CA SER A 188 11.64 8.22 15.17
C SER A 188 10.37 7.59 15.75
N LEU A 189 10.44 7.03 16.95
CA LEU A 189 9.33 6.50 17.72
C LEU A 189 8.76 7.59 18.61
#